data_e45043c57d9c1f329cbaa330f3fc1f27
#
_entry.id   e45043c57d9c1f329cbaa330f3fc1f27
#
_cell.length_a   1.000
_cell.length_b   1.000
_cell.length_c   1.000
_cell.angle_alpha   90.00
_cell.angle_beta   90.00
_cell.angle_gamma   90.00
#
_symmetry.space_group_name_H-M   'P 1'
#
loop_
_entity.id
_entity.type
_entity.pdbx_description
1 polymer ?
#
loop_
_entity_poly.entity_id
_entity_poly.type
_entity_poly.pdbx_seq_one_letter_code
_entity_poly.pdbx_strand_id
1 'polypeptide(L)'
;TSPRGPAVHDAEGWDIGQGAGFYVDATEAPWSDHYRMWTYVTDELPGLVAAGFPMLDMARQGITGHSMGGHGALTVALRQSGRFRSVSAFAPIVTPSEVPWGEKAFAAYLGLDRETWHRHDAVALIRGGARVRELLVDVGTADPFLEQELK
;
A
#
# COMPACT_ATOMS: atom_id res chain seq x y z
N THR A 1 -4.27 -8.38 5.30
CA THR A 1 -3.04 -9.20 5.24
C THR A 1 -3.27 -10.38 4.32
N SER A 2 -2.33 -10.64 3.41
CA SER A 2 -2.39 -11.82 2.55
C SER A 2 -2.33 -13.12 3.39
N PRO A 3 -2.87 -14.24 2.89
CA PRO A 3 -2.76 -15.53 3.55
C PRO A 3 -1.30 -15.88 3.83
N ARG A 4 -1.02 -16.39 5.02
CA ARG A 4 0.32 -16.78 5.45
C ARG A 4 0.30 -18.14 6.12
N GLY A 5 1.40 -18.86 5.98
CA GLY A 5 1.62 -20.15 6.63
C GLY A 5 2.80 -20.13 7.59
N PRO A 6 3.01 -21.21 8.36
CA PRO A 6 4.07 -21.27 9.36
C PRO A 6 5.50 -21.24 8.79
N ALA A 7 5.65 -21.44 7.48
CA ALA A 7 6.93 -21.36 6.79
C ALA A 7 7.25 -19.96 6.22
N VAL A 8 6.36 -18.99 6.39
CA VAL A 8 6.58 -17.62 5.91
C VAL A 8 7.53 -16.90 6.86
N HIS A 9 8.61 -16.35 6.32
CA HIS A 9 9.54 -15.53 7.10
C HIS A 9 8.83 -14.37 7.79
N ASP A 10 9.24 -14.07 9.01
CA ASP A 10 8.72 -12.95 9.78
C ASP A 10 9.84 -12.28 10.58
N ALA A 11 9.58 -11.13 11.14
CA ALA A 11 10.50 -10.39 11.99
C ALA A 11 9.84 -10.02 13.31
N GLU A 12 10.66 -9.86 14.34
CA GLU A 12 10.20 -9.30 15.60
C GLU A 12 9.89 -7.80 15.41
N GLY A 13 8.72 -7.40 15.85
CA GLY A 13 8.26 -6.02 15.75
C GLY A 13 6.94 -5.91 14.98
N TRP A 14 6.18 -4.87 15.31
CA TRP A 14 4.87 -4.61 14.70
C TRP A 14 4.96 -3.80 13.41
N ASP A 15 6.09 -3.15 13.16
CA ASP A 15 6.34 -2.20 12.08
C ASP A 15 7.03 -2.82 10.85
N ILE A 16 7.27 -4.13 10.88
CA ILE A 16 7.82 -4.93 9.77
C ILE A 16 7.26 -6.36 9.83
N GLY A 17 7.31 -7.09 8.74
CA GLY A 17 6.83 -8.46 8.70
C GLY A 17 5.31 -8.56 8.63
N GLN A 18 4.73 -9.46 9.44
CA GLN A 18 3.29 -9.71 9.47
C GLN A 18 2.51 -8.44 9.84
N GLY A 19 1.68 -7.93 9.06
CA GLY A 19 0.89 -6.75 9.32
C GLY A 19 1.50 -5.44 8.79
N ALA A 20 2.77 -5.42 8.39
CA ALA A 20 3.47 -4.23 7.90
C ALA A 20 4.06 -4.42 6.49
N GLY A 21 3.30 -5.00 5.56
CA GLY A 21 3.75 -5.27 4.19
C GLY A 21 3.75 -4.08 3.25
N PHE A 22 3.34 -2.90 3.68
CA PHE A 22 3.33 -1.63 2.93
C PHE A 22 2.77 -1.71 1.50
N TYR A 23 1.93 -2.71 1.22
CA TYR A 23 1.28 -2.93 -0.08
C TYR A 23 2.24 -2.94 -1.27
N VAL A 24 3.45 -3.46 -1.04
CA VAL A 24 4.45 -3.70 -2.09
C VAL A 24 4.56 -5.19 -2.40
N ASP A 25 5.16 -5.53 -3.54
CA ASP A 25 5.74 -6.84 -3.78
C ASP A 25 7.23 -6.74 -3.46
N ALA A 26 7.67 -7.44 -2.43
CA ALA A 26 9.06 -7.43 -2.02
C ALA A 26 9.96 -8.04 -3.10
N THR A 27 11.14 -7.43 -3.29
CA THR A 27 12.17 -7.89 -4.22
C THR A 27 13.36 -8.52 -3.52
N GLU A 28 13.52 -8.21 -2.24
CA GLU A 28 14.67 -8.65 -1.44
C GLU A 28 14.36 -9.93 -0.64
N ALA A 29 15.32 -10.85 -0.62
CA ALA A 29 15.26 -12.02 0.24
C ALA A 29 15.40 -11.61 1.73
N PRO A 30 14.73 -12.28 2.66
CA PRO A 30 13.85 -13.44 2.49
C PRO A 30 12.38 -13.06 2.22
N TRP A 31 12.07 -11.78 2.02
CA TRP A 31 10.72 -11.26 1.90
C TRP A 31 10.07 -11.56 0.55
N SER A 32 10.86 -11.58 -0.52
CA SER A 32 10.40 -11.72 -1.92
C SER A 32 9.52 -12.95 -2.18
N ASP A 33 9.70 -14.01 -1.40
CA ASP A 33 8.97 -15.26 -1.62
C ASP A 33 7.48 -15.13 -1.30
N HIS A 34 7.12 -14.33 -0.30
CA HIS A 34 5.76 -14.32 0.25
C HIS A 34 5.15 -12.94 0.49
N TYR A 35 5.96 -11.88 0.51
CA TYR A 35 5.46 -10.51 0.78
C TYR A 35 5.07 -9.82 -0.52
N ARG A 36 3.92 -10.22 -1.09
CA ARG A 36 3.41 -9.77 -2.37
C ARG A 36 2.03 -9.12 -2.24
N MET A 37 1.93 -8.13 -1.35
CA MET A 37 0.66 -7.47 -1.06
C MET A 37 0.13 -6.62 -2.21
N TRP A 38 1.01 -6.08 -3.04
CA TRP A 38 0.58 -5.39 -4.26
C TRP A 38 -0.19 -6.36 -5.16
N THR A 39 0.44 -7.45 -5.58
CA THR A 39 -0.19 -8.48 -6.44
C THR A 39 -1.45 -9.04 -5.78
N TYR A 40 -1.42 -9.31 -4.47
CA TYR A 40 -2.60 -9.83 -3.78
C TYR A 40 -3.81 -8.90 -3.88
N VAL A 41 -3.63 -7.60 -3.61
CA VAL A 41 -4.74 -6.62 -3.60
C VAL A 41 -5.18 -6.26 -5.02
N THR A 42 -4.26 -6.21 -5.98
CA THR A 42 -4.58 -5.73 -7.33
C THR A 42 -5.07 -6.83 -8.26
N ASP A 43 -4.68 -8.07 -8.05
CA ASP A 43 -4.93 -9.16 -8.99
C ASP A 43 -5.60 -10.37 -8.34
N GLU A 44 -5.00 -10.95 -7.30
CA GLU A 44 -5.49 -12.20 -6.71
C GLU A 44 -6.86 -12.02 -6.04
N LEU A 45 -6.97 -11.07 -5.12
CA LEU A 45 -8.21 -10.81 -4.39
C LEU A 45 -9.38 -10.43 -5.33
N PRO A 46 -9.22 -9.50 -6.26
CA PRO A 46 -10.27 -9.20 -7.23
C PRO A 46 -10.67 -10.39 -8.10
N GLY A 47 -9.69 -11.22 -8.50
CA GLY A 47 -9.97 -12.45 -9.24
C GLY A 47 -10.79 -13.46 -8.44
N LEU A 48 -10.45 -13.66 -7.17
CA LEU A 48 -11.20 -14.53 -6.25
C LEU A 48 -12.62 -14.01 -6.00
N VAL A 49 -12.77 -12.69 -5.83
CA VAL A 49 -14.08 -12.05 -5.63
C VAL A 49 -14.94 -12.20 -6.90
N ALA A 50 -14.38 -11.95 -8.08
CA ALA A 50 -15.10 -12.10 -9.34
C ALA A 50 -15.57 -13.55 -9.56
N ALA A 51 -14.73 -14.51 -9.25
CA ALA A 51 -15.07 -15.94 -9.39
C ALA A 51 -16.11 -16.40 -8.36
N GLY A 52 -16.01 -15.94 -7.12
CA GLY A 52 -16.91 -16.33 -6.02
C GLY A 52 -18.25 -15.59 -6.04
N PHE A 53 -18.30 -14.40 -6.62
CA PHE A 53 -19.47 -13.51 -6.59
C PHE A 53 -19.75 -12.92 -7.99
N PRO A 54 -20.18 -13.72 -8.95
CA PRO A 54 -20.34 -13.30 -10.36
C PRO A 54 -21.42 -12.22 -10.56
N MET A 55 -22.26 -11.94 -9.55
CA MET A 55 -23.24 -10.86 -9.58
C MET A 55 -22.62 -9.47 -9.33
N LEU A 56 -21.37 -9.38 -8.87
CA LEU A 56 -20.73 -8.10 -8.61
C LEU A 56 -20.16 -7.49 -9.91
N ASP A 57 -20.42 -6.20 -10.08
CA ASP A 57 -19.82 -5.45 -11.19
C ASP A 57 -18.39 -5.03 -10.82
N MET A 58 -17.41 -5.80 -11.24
CA MET A 58 -15.99 -5.55 -10.97
C MET A 58 -15.42 -4.31 -11.67
N ALA A 59 -16.18 -3.65 -12.57
CA ALA A 59 -15.82 -2.35 -13.13
C ALA A 59 -16.16 -1.17 -12.20
N ARG A 60 -16.86 -1.44 -11.09
CA ARG A 60 -17.30 -0.43 -10.13
C ARG A 60 -16.66 -0.64 -8.78
N GLN A 61 -15.34 -0.43 -8.70
CA GLN A 61 -14.58 -0.57 -7.48
C GLN A 61 -14.30 0.78 -6.83
N GLY A 62 -14.36 0.84 -5.51
CA GLY A 62 -13.74 1.87 -4.69
C GLY A 62 -12.55 1.28 -3.94
N ILE A 63 -11.65 2.13 -3.48
CA ILE A 63 -10.54 1.71 -2.60
C ILE A 63 -10.46 2.62 -1.39
N THR A 64 -10.28 2.03 -0.23
CA THR A 64 -10.17 2.78 1.03
C THR A 64 -9.16 2.12 1.95
N GLY A 65 -8.56 2.92 2.82
CA GLY A 65 -7.66 2.41 3.85
C GLY A 65 -7.31 3.45 4.91
N HIS A 66 -6.78 2.96 6.02
CA HIS A 66 -6.34 3.77 7.15
C HIS A 66 -4.83 3.56 7.39
N SER A 67 -4.09 4.61 7.75
CA SER A 67 -2.66 4.58 8.07
C SER A 67 -1.82 3.98 6.93
N MET A 68 -1.11 2.90 7.16
CA MET A 68 -0.43 2.11 6.12
C MET A 68 -1.41 1.62 5.03
N GLY A 69 -2.66 1.29 5.41
CA GLY A 69 -3.71 0.96 4.43
C GLY A 69 -4.16 2.15 3.60
N GLY A 70 -4.13 3.36 4.17
CA GLY A 70 -4.34 4.62 3.44
C GLY A 70 -3.24 4.87 2.41
N HIS A 71 -1.98 4.63 2.79
CA HIS A 71 -0.85 4.57 1.86
C HIS A 71 -1.12 3.60 0.71
N GLY A 72 -1.52 2.37 1.02
CA GLY A 72 -1.84 1.36 0.01
C GLY A 72 -2.97 1.80 -0.93
N ALA A 73 -4.05 2.37 -0.38
CA ALA A 73 -5.16 2.87 -1.18
C ALA A 73 -4.72 3.96 -2.17
N LEU A 74 -3.90 4.91 -1.71
CA LEU A 74 -3.36 5.99 -2.55
C LEU A 74 -2.45 5.45 -3.65
N THR A 75 -1.45 4.65 -3.30
CA THR A 75 -0.45 4.17 -4.26
C THR A 75 -1.05 3.22 -5.29
N VAL A 76 -1.96 2.33 -4.87
CA VAL A 76 -2.67 1.44 -5.79
C VAL A 76 -3.52 2.24 -6.78
N ALA A 77 -4.32 3.21 -6.29
CA ALA A 77 -5.18 4.01 -7.15
C ALA A 77 -4.38 4.91 -8.12
N LEU A 78 -3.30 5.54 -7.65
CA LEU A 78 -2.46 6.41 -8.47
C LEU A 78 -1.72 5.63 -9.58
N ARG A 79 -1.29 4.40 -9.30
CA ARG A 79 -0.61 3.53 -10.28
C ARG A 79 -1.57 2.83 -11.25
N GLN A 80 -2.83 2.63 -10.83
CA GLN A 80 -3.87 2.02 -11.65
C GLN A 80 -4.96 3.04 -11.99
N SER A 81 -4.55 4.13 -12.64
CA SER A 81 -5.43 5.24 -12.98
C SER A 81 -6.69 4.77 -13.72
N GLY A 82 -7.83 5.26 -13.25
CA GLY A 82 -9.13 4.94 -13.83
C GLY A 82 -9.78 3.63 -13.37
N ARG A 83 -9.07 2.78 -12.63
CA ARG A 83 -9.64 1.53 -12.11
C ARG A 83 -10.68 1.79 -11.02
N PHE A 84 -10.35 2.67 -10.08
CA PHE A 84 -11.22 2.96 -8.93
C PHE A 84 -12.08 4.19 -9.16
N ARG A 85 -13.35 4.10 -8.80
CA ARG A 85 -14.31 5.21 -8.90
C ARG A 85 -14.18 6.19 -7.76
N SER A 86 -13.77 5.73 -6.59
CA SER A 86 -13.50 6.54 -5.40
C SER A 86 -12.27 6.03 -4.68
N VAL A 87 -11.54 6.96 -4.08
CA VAL A 87 -10.34 6.70 -3.27
C VAL A 87 -10.50 7.43 -1.95
N SER A 88 -10.45 6.71 -0.83
CA SER A 88 -10.53 7.30 0.50
C SER A 88 -9.35 6.84 1.35
N ALA A 89 -8.57 7.79 1.87
CA ALA A 89 -7.40 7.52 2.68
C ALA A 89 -7.52 8.25 4.02
N PHE A 90 -7.57 7.50 5.10
CA PHE A 90 -7.68 8.01 6.45
C PHE A 90 -6.34 7.93 7.15
N ALA A 91 -5.86 9.06 7.68
CA ALA A 91 -4.55 9.19 8.30
C ALA A 91 -3.44 8.45 7.52
N PRO A 92 -3.33 8.65 6.18
CA PRO A 92 -2.42 7.88 5.35
C PRO A 92 -0.95 8.28 5.57
N ILE A 93 -0.04 7.31 5.44
CA ILE A 93 1.38 7.61 5.24
C ILE A 93 1.53 8.02 3.77
N VAL A 94 1.77 9.30 3.48
CA VAL A 94 1.76 9.80 2.09
C VAL A 94 3.13 9.85 1.43
N THR A 95 4.21 9.97 2.24
CA THR A 95 5.62 9.91 1.78
C THR A 95 6.40 8.83 2.50
N PRO A 96 6.07 7.54 2.32
CA PRO A 96 6.78 6.46 3.03
C PRO A 96 8.28 6.42 2.73
N SER A 97 8.73 6.97 1.62
CA SER A 97 10.15 7.09 1.29
C SER A 97 10.92 8.11 2.14
N GLU A 98 10.23 8.94 2.93
CA GLU A 98 10.81 10.04 3.72
C GLU A 98 10.43 9.97 5.21
N VAL A 99 9.82 8.87 5.67
CA VAL A 99 9.41 8.68 7.07
C VAL A 99 9.97 7.38 7.64
N PRO A 100 10.24 7.31 8.96
CA PRO A 100 10.95 6.18 9.58
C PRO A 100 10.33 4.81 9.29
N TRP A 101 9.02 4.67 9.41
CA TRP A 101 8.36 3.38 9.15
C TRP A 101 8.45 2.95 7.70
N GLY A 102 8.27 3.87 6.79
CA GLY A 102 8.34 3.60 5.36
C GLY A 102 9.77 3.32 4.91
N GLU A 103 10.76 4.09 5.38
CA GLU A 103 12.16 3.85 5.08
C GLU A 103 12.63 2.46 5.55
N LYS A 104 12.26 2.07 6.77
CA LYS A 104 12.57 0.74 7.32
C LYS A 104 11.95 -0.37 6.45
N ALA A 105 10.67 -0.25 6.12
CA ALA A 105 9.97 -1.24 5.33
C ALA A 105 10.51 -1.32 3.89
N PHE A 106 10.72 -0.18 3.23
CA PHE A 106 11.21 -0.15 1.86
C PHE A 106 12.64 -0.64 1.73
N ALA A 107 13.51 -0.28 2.68
CA ALA A 107 14.87 -0.83 2.71
C ALA A 107 14.88 -2.36 2.84
N ALA A 108 13.98 -2.92 3.66
CA ALA A 108 13.88 -4.36 3.84
C ALA A 108 13.24 -5.07 2.64
N TYR A 109 12.18 -4.50 2.06
CA TYR A 109 11.40 -5.17 1.02
C TYR A 109 11.88 -4.88 -0.40
N LEU A 110 12.41 -3.68 -0.67
CA LEU A 110 12.74 -3.19 -2.01
C LEU A 110 14.25 -2.94 -2.20
N GLY A 111 15.05 -3.09 -1.11
CA GLY A 111 16.48 -2.80 -1.15
C GLY A 111 16.80 -1.31 -0.94
N LEU A 112 18.08 -0.96 -1.08
CA LEU A 112 18.60 0.36 -0.72
C LEU A 112 18.53 1.38 -1.85
N ASP A 113 18.16 0.98 -3.06
CA ASP A 113 17.99 1.91 -4.19
C ASP A 113 16.69 2.71 -4.02
N ARG A 114 16.81 3.93 -3.50
CA ARG A 114 15.68 4.81 -3.21
C ARG A 114 14.89 5.24 -4.45
N GLU A 115 15.46 5.19 -5.63
CA GLU A 115 14.72 5.46 -6.88
C GLU A 115 13.58 4.44 -7.10
N THR A 116 13.80 3.20 -6.68
CA THR A 116 12.78 2.14 -6.75
C THR A 116 11.58 2.41 -5.84
N TRP A 117 11.76 3.21 -4.76
CA TRP A 117 10.73 3.53 -3.78
C TRP A 117 9.69 4.52 -4.31
N HIS A 118 10.07 5.42 -5.23
CA HIS A 118 9.20 6.48 -5.74
C HIS A 118 7.91 5.97 -6.36
N ARG A 119 7.93 4.79 -6.95
CA ARG A 119 6.72 4.15 -7.47
C ARG A 119 5.75 3.65 -6.39
N HIS A 120 6.18 3.63 -5.15
CA HIS A 120 5.41 3.23 -3.98
C HIS A 120 5.15 4.42 -3.04
N ASP A 121 5.38 5.64 -3.48
CA ASP A 121 5.22 6.87 -2.73
C ASP A 121 4.16 7.73 -3.40
N ALA A 122 3.08 8.06 -2.65
CA ALA A 122 1.95 8.77 -3.23
C ALA A 122 2.31 10.19 -3.67
N VAL A 123 3.14 10.90 -2.90
CA VAL A 123 3.59 12.25 -3.25
C VAL A 123 4.50 12.22 -4.46
N ALA A 124 5.44 11.27 -4.53
CA ALA A 124 6.31 11.09 -5.70
C ALA A 124 5.49 10.79 -6.96
N LEU A 125 4.51 9.89 -6.87
CA LEU A 125 3.59 9.58 -7.98
C LEU A 125 2.81 10.81 -8.46
N ILE A 126 2.27 11.61 -7.54
CA ILE A 126 1.54 12.84 -7.87
C ILE A 126 2.46 13.89 -8.51
N ARG A 127 3.67 14.06 -7.99
CA ARG A 127 4.70 14.93 -8.60
C ARG A 127 5.07 14.46 -10.01
N GLY A 128 5.11 13.13 -10.22
CA GLY A 128 5.31 12.51 -11.53
C GLY A 128 4.11 12.59 -12.49
N GLY A 129 2.99 13.21 -12.06
CA GLY A 129 1.82 13.44 -12.92
C GLY A 129 0.68 12.44 -12.75
N ALA A 130 0.79 11.44 -11.85
CA ALA A 130 -0.32 10.53 -11.57
C ALA A 130 -1.52 11.28 -10.99
N ARG A 131 -2.74 10.85 -11.35
CA ARG A 131 -3.99 11.48 -10.92
C ARG A 131 -5.06 10.41 -10.62
N VAL A 132 -5.94 10.73 -9.69
CA VAL A 132 -7.21 10.02 -9.44
C VAL A 132 -8.38 11.00 -9.59
N ARG A 133 -9.57 10.50 -9.90
CA ARG A 133 -10.73 11.36 -10.19
C ARG A 133 -11.38 11.92 -8.93
N GLU A 134 -11.61 11.06 -7.95
CA GLU A 134 -12.26 11.40 -6.69
C GLU A 134 -11.39 10.91 -5.55
N LEU A 135 -10.93 11.84 -4.73
CA LEU A 135 -10.00 11.57 -3.64
C LEU A 135 -10.52 12.25 -2.36
N LEU A 136 -10.70 11.46 -1.32
CA LEU A 136 -10.85 11.92 0.05
C LEU A 136 -9.58 11.56 0.83
N VAL A 137 -8.97 12.55 1.44
CA VAL A 137 -7.93 12.36 2.46
C VAL A 137 -8.41 13.03 3.73
N ASP A 138 -8.38 12.31 4.83
CA ASP A 138 -8.80 12.81 6.13
C ASP A 138 -7.78 12.37 7.21
N VAL A 139 -7.40 13.32 8.07
CA VAL A 139 -6.49 13.08 9.18
C VAL A 139 -6.83 13.97 10.36
N GLY A 140 -6.80 13.41 11.56
CA GLY A 140 -7.01 14.17 12.78
C GLY A 140 -5.85 15.14 13.06
N THR A 141 -6.15 16.41 13.34
CA THR A 141 -5.13 17.42 13.67
C THR A 141 -4.37 17.13 14.95
N ALA A 142 -4.87 16.24 15.80
CA ALA A 142 -4.24 15.76 17.03
C ALA A 142 -3.71 14.33 16.89
N ASP A 143 -3.59 13.81 15.67
CA ASP A 143 -3.02 12.48 15.45
C ASP A 143 -1.54 12.47 15.90
N PRO A 144 -1.14 11.56 16.81
CA PRO A 144 0.22 11.55 17.36
C PRO A 144 1.30 11.22 16.32
N PHE A 145 0.92 10.65 15.17
CA PHE A 145 1.84 10.29 14.09
C PHE A 145 1.93 11.33 12.98
N LEU A 146 1.10 12.39 13.05
CA LEU A 146 0.95 13.37 11.98
C LEU A 146 2.28 13.95 11.52
N GLU A 147 3.13 14.38 12.47
CA GLU A 147 4.39 15.08 12.18
C GLU A 147 5.53 14.14 11.76
N GLN A 148 5.52 12.89 12.22
CA GLN A 148 6.65 11.98 12.05
C GLN A 148 6.45 10.97 10.95
N GLU A 149 5.22 10.46 10.78
CA GLU A 149 4.97 9.28 9.96
C GLU A 149 3.93 9.48 8.86
N LEU A 150 3.00 10.45 9.00
CA LEU A 150 1.89 10.56 8.04
C LEU A 150 2.16 11.53 6.87
N LYS A 151 3.21 12.33 6.96
CA LYS A 151 3.60 13.26 5.90
C LYS A 151 4.25 12.56 4.72
#